data_e03b87058576d7ea729791c9995f9e7c
#
_entry.id   e03b87058576d7ea729791c9995f9e7c
#
_cell.length_a   1.000
_cell.length_b   1.000
_cell.length_c   1.000
_cell.angle_alpha   90.00
_cell.angle_beta   90.00
_cell.angle_gamma   90.00
#
_symmetry.space_group_name_H-M   'P 1'
#
loop_
_entity.id
_entity.type
_entity.pdbx_description
1 polymer ?
#
loop_
_entity_poly.entity_id
_entity_poly.type
_entity_poly.pdbx_seq_one_letter_code
_entity_poly.pdbx_strand_id
1 'polypeptide(L)'
;MGKDAAEIRKEFHARLGRIARELARELYPNGMPRGTKFSELEDVAGALGDEMARQLIEINVQEQADDWPEEELGECPVCGGAARKAPDEPRVLTTTRGDVAWKERVANSTRCRRAFSPSGSRVGR
;
A
#
# COMPACT_ATOMS: atom_id res chain seq x y z
N MET A 1 0.81 4.18 17.80
CA MET A 1 0.56 2.76 17.60
C MET A 1 -0.76 2.52 16.96
N GLY A 2 -0.82 1.62 16.01
CA GLY A 2 -2.05 1.31 15.30
C GLY A 2 -3.02 0.50 16.15
N LYS A 3 -4.26 0.51 15.73
CA LYS A 3 -5.29 -0.35 16.30
C LYS A 3 -5.06 -1.79 15.86
N ASP A 4 -5.48 -2.75 16.67
CA ASP A 4 -5.40 -4.14 16.24
C ASP A 4 -6.47 -4.48 15.18
N ALA A 5 -6.34 -5.64 14.56
CA ALA A 5 -7.22 -6.05 13.47
C ALA A 5 -8.69 -6.15 13.88
N ALA A 6 -8.95 -6.60 15.12
CA ALA A 6 -10.31 -6.74 15.62
C ALA A 6 -10.98 -5.38 15.80
N GLU A 7 -10.25 -4.40 16.33
CA GLU A 7 -10.74 -3.04 16.50
C GLU A 7 -11.05 -2.38 15.16
N ILE A 8 -10.16 -2.55 14.18
CA ILE A 8 -10.34 -2.00 12.84
C ILE A 8 -11.58 -2.62 12.17
N ARG A 9 -11.75 -3.92 12.26
CA ARG A 9 -12.94 -4.60 11.70
C ARG A 9 -14.22 -4.07 12.31
N LYS A 10 -14.24 -3.90 13.62
CA LYS A 10 -15.41 -3.38 14.33
C LYS A 10 -15.73 -1.95 13.90
N GLU A 11 -14.70 -1.10 13.83
CA GLU A 11 -14.86 0.31 13.47
C GLU A 11 -15.37 0.50 12.04
N PHE A 12 -14.86 -0.32 11.10
CA PHE A 12 -15.20 -0.17 9.69
C PHE A 12 -16.29 -1.13 9.20
N HIS A 13 -16.85 -1.95 10.08
CA HIS A 13 -17.82 -2.96 9.72
C HIS A 13 -18.99 -2.42 8.87
N ALA A 14 -19.61 -1.33 9.30
CA ALA A 14 -20.76 -0.76 8.59
C ALA A 14 -20.38 -0.23 7.21
N ARG A 15 -19.24 0.45 7.13
CA ARG A 15 -18.76 1.00 5.87
C ARG A 15 -18.39 -0.09 4.88
N LEU A 16 -17.66 -1.10 5.34
CA LEU A 16 -17.30 -2.24 4.52
C LEU A 16 -18.54 -3.02 4.06
N GLY A 17 -19.54 -3.11 4.91
CA GLY A 17 -20.80 -3.74 4.54
C GLY A 17 -21.52 -3.01 3.40
N ARG A 18 -21.48 -1.69 3.39
CA ARG A 18 -22.05 -0.90 2.28
C ARG A 18 -21.31 -1.16 0.98
N ILE A 19 -19.97 -1.15 1.03
CA ILE A 19 -19.13 -1.43 -0.14
C ILE A 19 -19.39 -2.84 -0.65
N ALA A 20 -19.45 -3.81 0.24
CA ALA A 20 -19.70 -5.20 -0.11
C ALA A 20 -21.06 -5.38 -0.80
N ARG A 21 -22.09 -4.67 -0.32
CA ARG A 21 -23.41 -4.72 -0.95
C ARG A 21 -23.42 -4.15 -2.36
N GLU A 22 -22.69 -3.05 -2.57
CA GLU A 22 -22.54 -2.46 -3.90
C GLU A 22 -21.82 -3.42 -4.85
N LEU A 23 -20.74 -4.01 -4.40
CA LEU A 23 -19.98 -4.99 -5.20
C LEU A 23 -20.84 -6.22 -5.52
N ALA A 24 -21.62 -6.68 -4.56
CA ALA A 24 -22.51 -7.81 -4.79
C ALA A 24 -23.52 -7.54 -5.90
N ARG A 25 -24.06 -6.32 -5.96
CA ARG A 25 -25.00 -5.93 -7.01
C ARG A 25 -24.33 -5.83 -8.37
N GLU A 26 -23.08 -5.37 -8.41
CA GLU A 26 -22.32 -5.29 -9.66
C GLU A 26 -21.92 -6.68 -10.15
N LEU A 27 -21.52 -7.56 -9.26
CA LEU A 27 -21.16 -8.94 -9.61
C LEU A 27 -22.37 -9.74 -10.10
N TYR A 28 -23.50 -9.60 -9.41
CA TYR A 28 -24.70 -10.38 -9.68
C TYR A 28 -25.92 -9.46 -9.70
N PRO A 29 -26.12 -8.71 -10.81
CA PRO A 29 -27.22 -7.74 -10.89
C PRO A 29 -28.61 -8.35 -10.67
N ASN A 30 -28.78 -9.62 -11.02
CA ASN A 30 -30.03 -10.34 -10.88
C ASN A 30 -29.99 -11.40 -9.77
N GLY A 31 -29.05 -11.23 -8.83
CA GLY A 31 -28.80 -12.21 -7.78
C GLY A 31 -27.85 -13.32 -8.23
N MET A 32 -27.25 -13.98 -7.26
CA MET A 32 -26.32 -15.08 -7.54
C MET A 32 -27.04 -16.24 -8.23
N PRO A 33 -26.51 -16.75 -9.36
CA PRO A 33 -27.14 -17.83 -10.08
C PRO A 33 -27.30 -19.08 -9.20
N ARG A 34 -28.43 -19.80 -9.40
CA ARG A 34 -28.62 -21.09 -8.74
C ARG A 34 -27.55 -22.07 -9.21
N GLY A 35 -27.07 -22.87 -8.31
CA GLY A 35 -26.03 -23.85 -8.62
C GLY A 35 -24.62 -23.30 -8.50
N THR A 36 -24.47 -22.03 -8.16
CA THR A 36 -23.14 -21.48 -7.86
C THR A 36 -22.58 -22.22 -6.64
N LYS A 37 -21.39 -22.77 -6.77
CA LYS A 37 -20.75 -23.48 -5.68
C LYS A 37 -20.19 -22.49 -4.68
N PHE A 38 -20.21 -22.87 -3.40
CA PHE A 38 -19.65 -22.03 -2.35
C PHE A 38 -18.17 -21.72 -2.59
N SER A 39 -17.42 -22.69 -3.10
CA SER A 39 -16.00 -22.48 -3.44
C SER A 39 -15.78 -21.41 -4.51
N GLU A 40 -16.68 -21.33 -5.49
CA GLU A 40 -16.63 -20.29 -6.52
C GLU A 40 -16.85 -18.90 -5.91
N LEU A 41 -17.82 -18.82 -4.99
CA LEU A 41 -18.09 -17.57 -4.28
C LEU A 41 -16.90 -17.16 -3.41
N GLU A 42 -16.29 -18.12 -2.71
CA GLU A 42 -15.08 -17.85 -1.92
C GLU A 42 -13.93 -17.33 -2.78
N ASP A 43 -13.73 -17.92 -3.97
CA ASP A 43 -12.68 -17.51 -4.88
C ASP A 43 -12.87 -16.06 -5.35
N VAL A 44 -14.09 -15.70 -5.72
CA VAL A 44 -14.42 -14.35 -6.15
C VAL A 44 -14.24 -13.35 -5.00
N ALA A 45 -14.79 -13.67 -3.85
CA ALA A 45 -14.69 -12.80 -2.67
C ALA A 45 -13.25 -12.64 -2.22
N GLY A 46 -12.48 -13.74 -2.24
CA GLY A 46 -11.07 -13.71 -1.90
C GLY A 46 -10.23 -12.84 -2.84
N ALA A 47 -10.50 -12.94 -4.14
CA ALA A 47 -9.82 -12.13 -5.13
C ALA A 47 -10.09 -10.64 -4.94
N LEU A 48 -11.35 -10.27 -4.68
CA LEU A 48 -11.72 -8.88 -4.42
C LEU A 48 -11.11 -8.38 -3.11
N GLY A 49 -11.10 -9.20 -2.08
CA GLY A 49 -10.50 -8.86 -0.80
C GLY A 49 -8.99 -8.65 -0.91
N ASP A 50 -8.31 -9.51 -1.65
CA ASP A 50 -6.87 -9.38 -1.88
C ASP A 50 -6.54 -8.12 -2.68
N GLU A 51 -7.33 -7.82 -3.70
CA GLU A 51 -7.12 -6.60 -4.49
C GLU A 51 -7.37 -5.34 -3.66
N MET A 52 -8.40 -5.33 -2.84
CA MET A 52 -8.66 -4.22 -1.92
C MET A 52 -7.49 -4.04 -0.95
N ALA A 53 -7.01 -5.14 -0.37
CA ALA A 53 -5.87 -5.10 0.55
C ALA A 53 -4.62 -4.56 -0.14
N ARG A 54 -4.34 -5.02 -1.35
CA ARG A 54 -3.20 -4.57 -2.14
C ARG A 54 -3.26 -3.05 -2.40
N GLN A 55 -4.42 -2.56 -2.82
CA GLN A 55 -4.61 -1.13 -3.08
C GLN A 55 -4.46 -0.29 -1.83
N LEU A 56 -5.00 -0.75 -0.69
CA LEU A 56 -4.83 -0.05 0.57
C LEU A 56 -3.37 0.08 0.97
N ILE A 57 -2.60 -0.98 0.77
CA ILE A 57 -1.16 -0.95 1.06
C ILE A 57 -0.47 0.05 0.14
N GLU A 58 -0.73 -0.01 -1.16
CA GLU A 58 -0.11 0.90 -2.14
C GLU A 58 -0.42 2.36 -1.83
N ILE A 59 -1.68 2.68 -1.56
CA ILE A 59 -2.10 4.04 -1.25
C ILE A 59 -1.37 4.57 -0.01
N ASN A 60 -1.36 3.79 1.06
CA ASN A 60 -0.73 4.23 2.30
C ASN A 60 0.78 4.34 2.20
N VAL A 61 1.42 3.42 1.51
CA VAL A 61 2.87 3.47 1.30
C VAL A 61 3.25 4.66 0.43
N GLN A 62 2.48 4.92 -0.63
CA GLN A 62 2.75 6.06 -1.51
C GLN A 62 2.55 7.38 -0.78
N GLU A 63 1.50 7.51 0.02
CA GLU A 63 1.26 8.70 0.82
C GLU A 63 2.40 8.95 1.81
N GLN A 64 2.90 7.90 2.44
CA GLN A 64 4.03 8.02 3.35
C GLN A 64 5.30 8.48 2.62
N ALA A 65 5.55 7.95 1.43
CA ALA A 65 6.68 8.34 0.61
C ALA A 65 6.58 9.80 0.14
N ASP A 66 5.36 10.22 -0.24
CA ASP A 66 5.10 11.57 -0.73
C ASP A 66 5.15 12.63 0.38
N ASP A 67 4.87 12.23 1.60
CA ASP A 67 4.81 13.13 2.76
C ASP A 67 6.20 13.54 3.25
N TRP A 68 7.26 13.04 2.67
CA TRP A 68 8.62 13.39 3.08
C TRP A 68 9.02 14.74 2.50
N PRO A 69 9.20 15.79 3.33
CA PRO A 69 9.55 17.13 2.82
C PRO A 69 10.94 17.15 2.20
N GLU A 70 11.10 17.95 1.15
CA GLU A 70 12.42 18.12 0.51
C GLU A 70 13.49 18.64 1.47
N GLU A 71 13.10 19.53 2.37
CA GLU A 71 14.00 20.11 3.37
C GLU A 71 14.56 19.05 4.32
N GLU A 72 13.88 17.91 4.43
CA GLU A 72 14.26 16.84 5.35
C GLU A 72 14.93 15.67 4.63
N LEU A 73 15.57 15.91 3.49
CA LEU A 73 16.32 14.85 2.82
C LEU A 73 17.45 14.30 3.69
N GLY A 74 17.87 15.11 4.64
CA GLY A 74 18.81 14.68 5.65
C GLY A 74 20.24 14.62 5.16
N GLU A 75 21.01 13.80 5.84
CA GLU A 75 22.41 13.60 5.55
C GLU A 75 22.64 12.21 4.98
N CYS A 76 23.65 12.07 4.17
CA CYS A 76 24.05 10.76 3.67
C CYS A 76 24.42 9.85 4.84
N PRO A 77 23.82 8.64 4.93
CA PRO A 77 24.13 7.73 6.03
C PRO A 77 25.57 7.20 6.03
N VAL A 78 26.28 7.39 4.92
CA VAL A 78 27.66 6.91 4.79
C VAL A 78 28.68 7.99 5.11
N CYS A 79 28.52 9.19 4.54
CA CYS A 79 29.53 10.24 4.69
C CYS A 79 29.06 11.46 5.49
N GLY A 80 27.78 11.52 5.86
CA GLY A 80 27.23 12.67 6.58
C GLY A 80 27.11 13.94 5.74
N GLY A 81 27.41 13.88 4.44
CA GLY A 81 27.34 15.03 3.57
C GLY A 81 25.91 15.42 3.20
N ALA A 82 25.74 16.63 2.67
CA ALA A 82 24.44 17.12 2.25
C ALA A 82 23.84 16.26 1.14
N ALA A 83 22.52 16.11 1.17
CA ALA A 83 21.78 15.34 0.19
C ALA A 83 21.02 16.24 -0.78
N ARG A 84 20.90 15.80 -2.02
CA ARG A 84 20.09 16.46 -3.04
C ARG A 84 19.01 15.51 -3.52
N LYS A 85 17.85 16.06 -3.87
CA LYS A 85 16.77 15.28 -4.44
C LYS A 85 17.20 14.69 -5.79
N ALA A 86 16.93 13.40 -5.96
CA ALA A 86 17.10 12.68 -7.22
C ALA A 86 15.70 12.29 -7.75
N PRO A 87 15.59 11.83 -9.02
CA PRO A 87 14.33 11.30 -9.52
C PRO A 87 13.82 10.16 -8.65
N ASP A 88 12.51 10.12 -8.43
CA ASP A 88 11.88 9.05 -7.68
C ASP A 88 12.15 7.69 -8.34
N GLU A 89 12.35 6.66 -7.54
CA GLU A 89 12.58 5.32 -8.04
C GLU A 89 11.37 4.43 -7.80
N PRO A 90 10.99 3.62 -8.81
CA PRO A 90 9.93 2.64 -8.60
C PRO A 90 10.40 1.53 -7.66
N ARG A 91 9.53 1.16 -6.73
CA ARG A 91 9.76 0.06 -5.79
C ARG A 91 8.62 -0.92 -5.90
N VAL A 92 8.94 -2.20 -5.73
CA VAL A 92 7.94 -3.27 -5.70
C VAL A 92 8.23 -4.14 -4.50
N LEU A 93 7.20 -4.48 -3.75
CA LEU A 93 7.28 -5.38 -2.61
C LEU A 93 6.26 -6.48 -2.79
N THR A 94 6.69 -7.72 -2.71
CA THR A 94 5.78 -8.87 -2.74
C THR A 94 5.17 -9.05 -1.35
N THR A 95 3.85 -9.04 -1.29
CA THR A 95 3.11 -9.27 -0.05
C THR A 95 2.26 -10.53 -0.17
N THR A 96 1.68 -10.96 0.94
CA THR A 96 0.77 -12.11 0.94
C THR A 96 -0.49 -11.86 0.13
N ARG A 97 -0.77 -10.59 -0.23
CA ARG A 97 -1.95 -10.19 -1.01
C ARG A 97 -1.62 -9.86 -2.46
N GLY A 98 -0.36 -9.99 -2.85
CA GLY A 98 0.12 -9.65 -4.17
C GLY A 98 1.19 -8.59 -4.14
N ASP A 99 1.70 -8.22 -5.28
CA ASP A 99 2.75 -7.21 -5.38
C ASP A 99 2.15 -5.81 -5.20
N VAL A 100 2.84 -4.99 -4.43
CA VAL A 100 2.51 -3.57 -4.28
C VAL A 100 3.65 -2.75 -4.86
N ALA A 101 3.29 -1.65 -5.54
CA ALA A 101 4.26 -0.80 -6.19
C ALA A 101 4.07 0.65 -5.76
N TRP A 102 5.17 1.37 -5.60
CA TRP A 102 5.12 2.79 -5.30
C TRP A 102 6.38 3.45 -5.84
N LYS A 103 6.37 4.78 -5.84
CA LYS A 103 7.54 5.57 -6.20
C LYS A 103 8.14 6.14 -4.93
N GLU A 104 9.38 5.82 -4.67
CA GLU A 104 10.07 6.25 -3.47
C GLU A 104 10.99 7.41 -3.76
N ARG A 105 11.01 8.39 -2.87
CA ARG A 105 11.95 9.49 -2.97
C ARG A 105 13.36 9.01 -2.78
N VAL A 106 14.25 9.52 -3.63
CA VAL A 106 15.67 9.21 -3.57
C VAL A 106 16.43 10.51 -3.40
N ALA A 107 17.44 10.46 -2.56
CA ALA A 107 18.38 11.54 -2.39
C ALA A 107 19.78 11.07 -2.76
N ASN A 108 20.57 11.95 -3.35
CA ASN A 108 21.96 11.66 -3.68
C ASN A 108 22.88 12.47 -2.77
N SER A 109 23.91 11.82 -2.23
CA SER A 109 24.96 12.52 -1.56
C SER A 109 25.86 13.20 -2.61
N THR A 110 26.08 14.49 -2.46
CA THR A 110 26.98 15.24 -3.34
C THR A 110 28.43 14.92 -3.05
N ARG A 111 28.72 14.41 -1.86
CA ARG A 111 30.06 14.12 -1.40
C ARG A 111 30.56 12.74 -1.77
N CYS A 112 29.77 11.70 -1.46
CA CYS A 112 30.16 10.31 -1.76
C CYS A 112 29.46 9.74 -2.99
N ARG A 113 28.55 10.49 -3.61
CA ARG A 113 27.81 10.13 -4.83
C ARG A 113 26.95 8.87 -4.67
N ARG A 114 26.45 8.62 -3.46
CA ARG A 114 25.56 7.49 -3.23
C ARG A 114 24.10 7.93 -3.21
N ALA A 115 23.25 7.10 -3.78
CA ALA A 115 21.80 7.28 -3.68
C ALA A 115 21.29 6.59 -2.42
N PHE A 116 20.32 7.20 -1.76
CA PHE A 116 19.64 6.60 -0.62
C PHE A 116 18.20 7.10 -0.55
N SER A 117 17.34 6.35 0.15
CA SER A 117 15.96 6.74 0.33
C SER A 117 15.77 7.31 1.74
N PRO A 118 15.39 8.61 1.86
CA PRO A 118 15.12 9.19 3.17
C PRO A 118 13.97 8.54 3.91
N SER A 119 12.99 8.00 3.16
CA SER A 119 11.80 7.38 3.72
C SER A 119 11.87 5.86 3.82
N GLY A 120 12.96 5.25 3.34
CA GLY A 120 13.09 3.80 3.27
C GLY A 120 12.90 3.09 4.62
N SER A 121 13.44 3.67 5.68
CA SER A 121 13.33 3.11 7.02
C SER A 121 11.89 3.17 7.59
N ARG A 122 11.06 4.07 7.08
CA ARG A 122 9.68 4.23 7.53
C ARG A 122 8.77 3.16 6.95
N VAL A 123 9.01 2.78 5.70
CA VAL A 123 8.21 1.77 5.02
C VAL A 123 8.42 0.41 5.66
N GLY A 124 9.57 0.17 6.19
CA GLY A 124 9.88 -0.97 7.03
C GLY A 124 9.85 -2.32 6.32
N ARG A 125 10.82 -3.08 6.63
CA ARG A 125 10.97 -4.50 6.35
C ARG A 125 12.36 -4.87 6.14
#